data_455f13799aa62c059863fb9034ce12c1
#
_entry.id   455f13799aa62c059863fb9034ce12c1
#
_cell.length_a   1.000
_cell.length_b   1.000
_cell.length_c   1.000
_cell.angle_alpha   90.00
_cell.angle_beta   90.00
_cell.angle_gamma   90.00
#
_symmetry.space_group_name_H-M   'P 1'
#
loop_
_entity.id
_entity.type
_entity.pdbx_description
1 polymer ?
#
loop_
_entity_poly.entity_id
_entity_poly.type
_entity_poly.pdbx_seq_one_letter_code
_entity_poly.pdbx_strand_id
1 'polypeptide(L)' 'MAKITQERAERIAKAHACENCGEYTYKKMSVRVAPKTQREALRVSWIATKVCGVCGAEQEMGIDASGEIVYVS' A
#
# COMPACT_ATOMS: atom_id res chain seq x y z
N MET A 1 20.05 -0.08 -7.60
CA MET A 1 18.93 -1.01 -7.59
C MET A 1 17.66 -0.28 -8.01
N ALA A 2 16.91 -0.82 -8.94
CA ALA A 2 15.71 -0.16 -9.46
C ALA A 2 14.58 -0.26 -8.44
N LYS A 3 13.79 0.83 -8.33
CA LYS A 3 12.57 0.82 -7.56
C LYS A 3 11.54 -0.09 -8.22
N ILE A 4 10.67 -0.66 -7.43
CA ILE A 4 9.52 -1.36 -7.97
C ILE A 4 8.62 -0.36 -8.72
N THR A 5 7.84 -0.85 -9.66
CA THR A 5 6.91 -0.02 -10.43
C THR A 5 5.61 0.21 -9.65
N GLN A 6 4.83 1.18 -10.08
CA GLN A 6 3.50 1.42 -9.51
C GLN A 6 2.63 0.17 -9.63
N GLU A 7 2.71 -0.52 -10.76
CA GLU A 7 1.96 -1.74 -10.98
C GLU A 7 2.30 -2.82 -9.97
N ARG A 8 3.60 -2.97 -9.67
CA ARG A 8 4.03 -3.94 -8.68
C ARG A 8 3.56 -3.55 -7.28
N ALA A 9 3.60 -2.26 -6.95
CA ALA A 9 3.09 -1.77 -5.68
C ALA A 9 1.60 -2.07 -5.55
N GLU A 10 0.82 -1.94 -6.63
CA GLU A 10 -0.59 -2.31 -6.63
C GLU A 10 -0.79 -3.80 -6.33
N ARG A 11 0.03 -4.66 -6.93
CA ARG A 11 -0.06 -6.11 -6.70
C ARG A 11 0.21 -6.44 -5.24
N ILE A 12 1.20 -5.78 -4.65
CA ILE A 12 1.54 -5.98 -3.24
C ILE A 12 0.37 -5.55 -2.36
N ALA A 13 -0.24 -4.42 -2.66
CA ALA A 13 -1.39 -3.93 -1.91
C ALA A 13 -2.59 -4.86 -2.04
N LYS A 14 -2.82 -5.40 -3.24
CA LYS A 14 -3.91 -6.36 -3.48
C LYS A 14 -3.71 -7.65 -2.72
N ALA A 15 -2.47 -8.07 -2.55
CA ALA A 15 -2.14 -9.31 -1.86
C ALA A 15 -2.25 -9.20 -0.34
N HIS A 16 -2.39 -7.98 0.18
CA HIS A 16 -2.51 -7.75 1.62
C HIS A 16 -3.99 -7.78 2.03
N ALA A 17 -4.33 -8.68 2.94
CA ALA A 17 -5.70 -8.79 3.44
C ALA A 17 -6.09 -7.57 4.27
N CYS A 18 -7.40 -7.30 4.34
CA CYS A 18 -7.92 -6.25 5.21
C CYS A 18 -7.56 -6.52 6.66
N GLU A 19 -6.97 -5.54 7.34
CA GLU A 19 -6.58 -5.69 8.74
C GLU A 19 -7.78 -5.83 9.68
N ASN A 20 -8.95 -5.37 9.24
CA ASN A 20 -10.15 -5.39 10.05
C ASN A 20 -10.94 -6.69 9.93
N CYS A 21 -11.16 -7.18 8.71
CA CYS A 21 -12.00 -8.37 8.47
C CYS A 21 -11.27 -9.53 7.82
N GLY A 22 -10.05 -9.35 7.38
CA GLY A 22 -9.24 -10.41 6.77
C GLY A 22 -9.56 -10.72 5.32
N GLU A 23 -10.43 -9.95 4.69
CA GLU A 23 -10.81 -10.18 3.29
C GLU A 23 -9.84 -9.50 2.33
N TYR A 24 -9.67 -10.08 1.16
CA TYR A 24 -8.81 -9.52 0.11
C TYR A 24 -9.56 -8.60 -0.83
N THR A 25 -10.89 -8.63 -0.81
CA THR A 25 -11.73 -7.84 -1.69
C THR A 25 -11.62 -6.35 -1.35
N TYR A 26 -11.55 -5.52 -2.37
CA TYR A 26 -11.54 -4.07 -2.20
C TYR A 26 -12.50 -3.44 -3.22
N LYS A 27 -13.09 -2.31 -2.85
CA LYS A 27 -13.96 -1.55 -3.75
C LYS A 27 -13.27 -0.33 -4.32
N LYS A 28 -12.15 0.09 -3.71
CA LYS A 28 -11.39 1.22 -4.18
C LYS A 28 -9.94 1.05 -3.77
N MET A 29 -9.03 1.39 -4.65
CA MET A 29 -7.60 1.36 -4.36
C MET A 29 -6.89 2.41 -5.20
N SER A 30 -5.92 3.09 -4.59
CA SER A 30 -5.05 3.99 -5.32
C SER A 30 -3.62 3.83 -4.82
N VAL A 31 -2.66 3.98 -5.73
CA VAL A 31 -1.24 3.90 -5.41
C VAL A 31 -0.59 5.16 -5.95
N ARG A 32 0.17 5.83 -5.12
CA ARG A 32 0.86 7.06 -5.50
C ARG A 32 2.29 7.05 -4.99
N VAL A 33 3.11 7.91 -5.57
CA VAL A 33 4.49 8.09 -5.12
C VAL A 33 4.46 8.72 -3.73
N ALA A 34 5.27 8.20 -2.82
CA ALA A 34 5.34 8.73 -1.46
C ALA A 34 5.89 10.16 -1.49
N PRO A 35 5.36 11.07 -0.64
CA PRO A 35 5.91 12.40 -0.50
C PRO A 35 7.36 12.35 -0.04
N LYS A 36 8.14 13.36 -0.37
CA LYS A 36 9.55 13.42 -0.04
C LYS A 36 9.82 13.20 1.45
N THR A 37 9.00 13.81 2.31
CA THR A 37 9.14 13.67 3.76
C THR A 37 9.01 12.22 4.21
N GLN A 38 8.03 11.51 3.67
CA GLN A 38 7.82 10.09 4.02
C GLN A 38 8.91 9.20 3.42
N ARG A 39 9.38 9.52 2.23
CA ARG A 39 10.47 8.77 1.61
C ARG A 39 11.73 8.84 2.45
N GLU A 40 12.02 10.00 3.00
CA GLU A 40 13.21 10.21 3.83
C GLU A 40 13.05 9.63 5.24
N ALA A 41 11.89 9.84 5.86
CA ALA A 41 11.64 9.44 7.24
C ALA A 41 11.39 7.94 7.37
N LEU A 42 10.60 7.36 6.47
CA LEU A 42 10.15 5.97 6.55
C LEU A 42 10.73 5.09 5.45
N ARG A 43 11.48 5.67 4.53
CA ARG A 43 12.06 4.97 3.37
C ARG A 43 11.03 4.29 2.48
N VAL A 44 9.80 4.80 2.46
CA VAL A 44 8.76 4.28 1.57
C VAL A 44 8.86 4.94 0.21
N SER A 45 8.62 4.18 -0.84
CA SER A 45 8.61 4.68 -2.21
C SER A 45 7.20 4.89 -2.74
N TRP A 46 6.24 4.10 -2.26
CA TRP A 46 4.86 4.13 -2.71
C TRP A 46 3.91 4.12 -1.53
N ILE A 47 2.81 4.84 -1.67
CA ILE A 47 1.72 4.84 -0.70
C ILE A 47 0.50 4.24 -1.39
N ALA A 48 -0.01 3.15 -0.85
CA ALA A 48 -1.21 2.50 -1.35
C ALA A 48 -2.36 2.72 -0.37
N THR A 49 -3.48 3.22 -0.88
CA THR A 49 -4.69 3.39 -0.09
C THR A 49 -5.74 2.43 -0.62
N LYS A 50 -6.31 1.63 0.24
CA LYS A 50 -7.27 0.60 -0.13
C LYS A 50 -8.50 0.65 0.76
N VAL A 51 -9.68 0.59 0.16
CA VAL A 51 -10.95 0.51 0.90
C VAL A 51 -11.51 -0.89 0.74
N CYS A 52 -11.72 -1.57 1.84
CA CYS A 52 -12.26 -2.93 1.82
C CYS A 52 -13.66 -2.96 1.22
N GLY A 53 -13.91 -3.96 0.36
CA GLY A 53 -15.22 -4.14 -0.26
C GLY A 53 -16.24 -4.81 0.64
N VAL A 54 -15.80 -5.36 1.77
CA VAL A 54 -16.67 -6.09 2.70
C VAL A 54 -17.03 -5.23 3.90
N CYS A 55 -16.03 -4.73 4.63
CA CYS A 55 -16.29 -3.97 5.84
C CYS A 55 -16.19 -2.45 5.66
N GLY A 56 -15.71 -1.97 4.51
CA GLY A 56 -15.58 -0.56 4.24
C GLY A 56 -14.41 0.15 4.91
N ALA A 57 -13.55 -0.59 5.61
CA ALA A 57 -12.41 0.00 6.29
C ALA A 57 -11.39 0.51 5.29
N GLU A 58 -10.85 1.70 5.55
CA GLU A 58 -9.81 2.29 4.71
C GLU A 58 -8.46 2.02 5.34
N GLN A 59 -7.50 1.61 4.52
CA GLN A 59 -6.15 1.32 4.96
C GLN A 59 -5.12 2.04 4.09
N GLU A 60 -4.04 2.47 4.71
CA GLU A 60 -2.92 3.05 4.00
C GLU A 60 -1.69 2.19 4.26
N MET A 61 -0.98 1.85 3.18
CA MET A 61 0.24 1.04 3.26
C MET A 61 1.41 1.79 2.68
N GLY A 62 2.53 1.79 3.39
CA GLY A 62 3.77 2.32 2.86
C GLY A 62 4.61 1.17 2.33
N ILE A 63 5.04 1.25 1.07
CA ILE A 63 5.82 0.20 0.41
C ILE A 63 7.17 0.77 0.02
N ASP A 64 8.25 0.08 0.38
CA ASP A 64 9.60 0.56 0.07
C ASP A 64 10.02 0.18 -1.36
N ALA A 65 11.23 0.60 -1.74
CA ALA A 65 11.74 0.37 -3.09
C ALA A 65 11.96 -1.11 -3.41
N SER A 66 12.10 -1.95 -2.40
CA SER A 66 12.28 -3.39 -2.59
C SER A 66 10.97 -4.15 -2.65
N GLY A 67 9.87 -3.51 -2.34
CA GLY A 67 8.55 -4.13 -2.37
C GLY A 67 8.04 -4.61 -1.03
N GLU A 68 8.69 -4.23 0.06
CA GLU A 68 8.23 -4.60 1.39
C GLU A 68 7.26 -3.57 1.95
N ILE A 69 6.26 -4.05 2.67
CA ILE A 69 5.32 -3.18 3.36
C ILE A 69 5.99 -2.70 4.64
N VAL A 70 6.21 -1.40 4.73
CA VAL A 70 6.88 -0.77 5.87
C VAL A 70 5.90 -0.53 7.02
N TYR A 71 4.69 -0.11 6.68
CA TYR A 71 3.64 0.13 7.68
C TYR A 71 2.27 -0.06 7.05
N VAL A 72 1.28 -0.29 7.92
CA VAL A 72 -0.15 -0.31 7.56
C VAL A 72 -0.88 0.48 8.62
N SER A 73 -1.74 1.39 8.20
CA SER A 73 -2.52 2.19 9.15
C SER A 73 -3.98 2.32 8.75
#